data_197e993f22d25794b208b494467eca52
#
_entry.id   197e993f22d25794b208b494467eca52
#
_cell.length_a   1.000
_cell.length_b   1.000
_cell.length_c   1.000
_cell.angle_alpha   90.00
_cell.angle_beta   90.00
_cell.angle_gamma   90.00
#
_symmetry.space_group_name_H-M   'P 1'
#
loop_
_entity.id
_entity.type
_entity.pdbx_description
1 polymer ?
#
loop_
_entity_poly.entity_id
_entity_poly.type
_entity_poly.pdbx_seq_one_letter_code
_entity_poly.pdbx_strand_id
1 'polypeptide(L)'
;MKNQIFKISEENAPLCGMTISTKSPISKTAAVTYFSLAAGTDISPESYPETQLYIVNAGEGDFSVGSDASLRVCEGQMLIVPGGTLCGVSTEKGLVYTEVIPGKDVEMNNIIKAGEVFKIADKVPYKQGSIVNLDVASNENMKYVIMAFDEGTGLTPHSAPGDAIVFALEGKAVIGYEGQDYELNAGESFRFDKNGLHSVTPVGRFKMSLLLVIE
;
A
#
# COMPACT_ATOMS: atom_id res chain seq x y z
N MET A 1 -0.74 -2.71 24.23
CA MET A 1 -0.36 -1.72 23.21
C MET A 1 -0.40 -2.43 21.87
N LYS A 2 -1.07 -1.89 20.83
CA LYS A 2 -0.97 -2.45 19.49
C LYS A 2 0.47 -2.32 19.01
N ASN A 3 1.01 -3.37 18.41
CA ASN A 3 2.34 -3.31 17.81
C ASN A 3 2.29 -2.30 16.65
N GLN A 4 3.08 -1.23 16.71
CA GLN A 4 3.08 -0.19 15.67
C GLN A 4 3.78 -0.67 14.39
N ILE A 5 4.84 -1.50 14.54
CA ILE A 5 5.50 -2.17 13.42
C ILE A 5 4.85 -3.54 13.21
N PHE A 6 4.52 -3.84 11.97
CA PHE A 6 3.92 -5.12 11.59
C PHE A 6 4.24 -5.45 10.13
N LYS A 7 4.09 -6.72 9.77
CA LYS A 7 4.07 -7.13 8.36
C LYS A 7 2.68 -7.61 8.01
N ILE A 8 2.08 -7.00 6.99
CA ILE A 8 0.75 -7.36 6.53
C ILE A 8 0.67 -8.85 6.20
N SER A 9 1.71 -9.40 5.58
CA SER A 9 1.79 -10.81 5.23
C SER A 9 1.87 -11.77 6.43
N GLU A 10 2.40 -11.33 7.56
CA GLU A 10 2.46 -12.13 8.79
C GLU A 10 1.14 -12.06 9.57
N GLU A 11 0.54 -10.85 9.67
CA GLU A 11 -0.78 -10.67 10.31
C GLU A 11 -1.91 -11.33 9.51
N ASN A 12 -1.73 -11.50 8.19
CA ASN A 12 -2.70 -12.07 7.27
C ASN A 12 -2.11 -13.28 6.52
N ALA A 13 -1.39 -14.15 7.22
CA ALA A 13 -0.77 -15.31 6.59
C ALA A 13 -1.82 -16.25 5.93
N PRO A 14 -1.58 -16.76 4.70
CA PRO A 14 -2.51 -17.66 4.04
C PRO A 14 -2.75 -18.94 4.85
N LEU A 15 -4.01 -19.33 4.98
CA LEU A 15 -4.42 -20.62 5.56
C LEU A 15 -4.76 -21.61 4.46
N CYS A 16 -4.21 -22.83 4.55
CA CYS A 16 -4.33 -23.87 3.53
C CYS A 16 -5.76 -24.03 3.01
N GLY A 17 -5.94 -23.90 1.69
CA GLY A 17 -7.23 -24.04 1.01
C GLY A 17 -8.23 -22.90 1.24
N MET A 18 -7.81 -21.79 1.83
CA MET A 18 -8.71 -20.69 2.14
C MET A 18 -8.34 -19.40 1.40
N THR A 19 -9.36 -18.63 1.07
CA THR A 19 -9.30 -17.21 0.73
C THR A 19 -9.95 -16.42 1.87
N ILE A 20 -9.19 -15.49 2.46
CA ILE A 20 -9.62 -14.73 3.64
C ILE A 20 -9.51 -13.25 3.33
N SER A 21 -10.52 -12.48 3.72
CA SER A 21 -10.48 -11.02 3.70
C SER A 21 -10.63 -10.45 5.11
N THR A 22 -9.79 -9.46 5.44
CA THR A 22 -9.80 -8.79 6.74
C THR A 22 -9.84 -7.27 6.52
N LYS A 23 -10.87 -6.61 7.05
CA LYS A 23 -10.95 -5.14 6.97
C LYS A 23 -9.86 -4.50 7.82
N SER A 24 -9.14 -3.55 7.24
CA SER A 24 -8.18 -2.74 7.98
C SER A 24 -8.91 -1.82 8.97
N PRO A 25 -8.36 -1.62 10.18
CA PRO A 25 -8.97 -0.74 11.17
C PRO A 25 -8.77 0.76 10.89
N ILE A 26 -7.97 1.13 9.87
CA ILE A 26 -7.61 2.54 9.62
C ILE A 26 -8.69 3.33 8.89
N SER A 27 -9.74 2.70 8.38
CA SER A 27 -10.75 3.42 7.61
C SER A 27 -12.16 2.90 7.87
N LYS A 28 -13.09 3.85 7.96
CA LYS A 28 -14.53 3.61 7.95
C LYS A 28 -15.16 3.98 6.60
N THR A 29 -14.56 4.92 5.87
CA THR A 29 -15.08 5.51 4.63
C THR A 29 -14.37 5.02 3.38
N ALA A 30 -13.04 4.91 3.39
CA ALA A 30 -12.30 4.22 2.33
C ALA A 30 -12.21 2.74 2.67
N ALA A 31 -12.68 1.87 1.78
CA ALA A 31 -12.53 0.44 2.01
C ALA A 31 -11.06 0.04 1.84
N VAL A 32 -10.42 -0.32 2.95
CA VAL A 32 -9.08 -0.91 2.95
C VAL A 32 -9.21 -2.34 3.47
N THR A 33 -8.91 -3.31 2.63
CA THR A 33 -9.08 -4.73 2.94
C THR A 33 -7.79 -5.48 2.63
N TYR A 34 -7.36 -6.31 3.56
CA TYR A 34 -6.28 -7.26 3.35
C TYR A 34 -6.85 -8.57 2.86
N PHE A 35 -6.34 -9.08 1.76
CA PHE A 35 -6.69 -10.39 1.22
C PHE A 35 -5.52 -11.34 1.36
N SER A 36 -5.84 -12.57 1.73
CA SER A 36 -4.90 -13.67 1.90
C SER A 36 -5.45 -14.90 1.17
N LEU A 37 -4.75 -15.31 0.12
CA LEU A 37 -5.09 -16.44 -0.72
C LEU A 37 -4.05 -17.56 -0.53
N ALA A 38 -4.51 -18.75 -0.16
CA ALA A 38 -3.64 -19.94 -0.15
C ALA A 38 -3.28 -20.36 -1.57
N ALA A 39 -2.23 -21.19 -1.69
CA ALA A 39 -1.85 -21.78 -2.97
C ALA A 39 -3.02 -22.54 -3.61
N GLY A 40 -3.25 -22.33 -4.90
CA GLY A 40 -4.32 -22.96 -5.68
C GLY A 40 -5.72 -22.41 -5.38
N THR A 41 -5.85 -21.21 -4.80
CA THR A 41 -7.15 -20.56 -4.57
C THR A 41 -7.33 -19.32 -5.44
N ASP A 42 -8.58 -18.87 -5.58
CA ASP A 42 -8.95 -17.73 -6.40
C ASP A 42 -10.10 -16.94 -5.80
N ILE A 43 -10.32 -15.75 -6.37
CA ILE A 43 -11.48 -14.90 -6.22
C ILE A 43 -12.05 -14.69 -7.61
N SER A 44 -13.32 -15.07 -7.80
CA SER A 44 -14.02 -14.88 -9.07
C SER A 44 -14.06 -13.40 -9.47
N PRO A 45 -14.11 -13.09 -10.79
CA PRO A 45 -14.16 -11.70 -11.24
C PRO A 45 -15.39 -10.97 -10.70
N GLU A 46 -15.15 -9.85 -10.04
CA GLU A 46 -16.16 -8.91 -9.55
C GLU A 46 -15.91 -7.52 -10.13
N SER A 47 -16.94 -6.69 -10.19
CA SER A 47 -16.82 -5.30 -10.67
C SER A 47 -17.38 -4.35 -9.61
N TYR A 48 -16.60 -3.33 -9.29
CA TYR A 48 -16.98 -2.25 -8.39
C TYR A 48 -17.13 -0.95 -9.17
N PRO A 49 -18.05 -0.07 -8.78
CA PRO A 49 -18.22 1.22 -9.46
C PRO A 49 -16.99 2.14 -9.33
N GLU A 50 -16.21 1.99 -8.26
CA GLU A 50 -15.05 2.81 -7.96
C GLU A 50 -13.75 2.16 -8.47
N THR A 51 -12.70 2.99 -8.64
CA THR A 51 -11.34 2.51 -8.90
C THR A 51 -10.80 1.69 -7.74
N GLN A 52 -10.06 0.64 -8.05
CA GLN A 52 -9.42 -0.25 -7.08
C GLN A 52 -7.90 -0.19 -7.23
N LEU A 53 -7.20 -0.11 -6.11
CA LEU A 53 -5.75 -0.20 -6.03
C LEU A 53 -5.39 -1.52 -5.36
N TYR A 54 -4.68 -2.37 -6.05
CA TYR A 54 -4.17 -3.65 -5.55
C TYR A 54 -2.67 -3.54 -5.29
N ILE A 55 -2.26 -3.70 -4.03
CA ILE A 55 -0.87 -3.61 -3.57
C ILE A 55 -0.46 -5.00 -3.09
N VAL A 56 0.44 -5.68 -3.79
CA VAL A 56 0.90 -7.01 -3.38
C VAL A 56 1.94 -6.89 -2.28
N ASN A 57 1.61 -7.44 -1.12
CA ASN A 57 2.41 -7.40 0.10
C ASN A 57 3.32 -8.64 0.26
N ALA A 58 2.92 -9.78 -0.32
CA ALA A 58 3.74 -10.99 -0.39
C ALA A 58 3.22 -11.96 -1.45
N GLY A 59 4.12 -12.74 -2.03
CA GLY A 59 3.79 -13.73 -3.05
C GLY A 59 3.51 -13.14 -4.43
N GLU A 60 2.71 -13.87 -5.20
CA GLU A 60 2.34 -13.48 -6.58
C GLU A 60 0.96 -13.99 -6.95
N GLY A 61 0.26 -13.27 -7.82
CA GLY A 61 -1.02 -13.68 -8.34
C GLY A 61 -1.27 -13.22 -9.76
N ASP A 62 -2.20 -13.88 -10.43
CA ASP A 62 -2.70 -13.51 -11.74
C ASP A 62 -4.03 -12.77 -11.59
N PHE A 63 -4.05 -11.53 -12.01
CA PHE A 63 -5.21 -10.64 -11.98
C PHE A 63 -5.86 -10.64 -13.37
N SER A 64 -7.07 -11.17 -13.47
CA SER A 64 -7.87 -11.08 -14.69
C SER A 64 -8.56 -9.72 -14.75
N VAL A 65 -8.25 -8.90 -15.74
CA VAL A 65 -8.76 -7.52 -15.87
C VAL A 65 -9.57 -7.39 -17.15
N GLY A 66 -10.86 -7.15 -17.05
CA GLY A 66 -11.79 -7.15 -18.19
C GLY A 66 -11.96 -8.55 -18.78
N SER A 67 -12.15 -8.63 -20.11
CA SER A 67 -12.38 -9.89 -20.81
C SER A 67 -11.10 -10.61 -21.25
N ASP A 68 -9.98 -9.90 -21.42
CA ASP A 68 -8.88 -10.41 -22.26
C ASP A 68 -7.49 -10.32 -21.60
N ALA A 69 -7.34 -9.67 -20.47
CA ALA A 69 -6.03 -9.48 -19.84
C ALA A 69 -5.89 -10.32 -18.55
N SER A 70 -4.82 -11.11 -18.48
CA SER A 70 -4.34 -11.69 -17.24
C SER A 70 -2.97 -11.10 -16.93
N LEU A 71 -2.86 -10.39 -15.81
CA LEU A 71 -1.67 -9.64 -15.41
C LEU A 71 -1.05 -10.30 -14.17
N ARG A 72 0.20 -10.76 -14.28
CA ARG A 72 0.96 -11.25 -13.12
C ARG A 72 1.41 -10.05 -12.28
N VAL A 73 1.02 -10.05 -11.00
CA VAL A 73 1.43 -9.04 -10.02
C VAL A 73 2.16 -9.71 -8.88
N CYS A 74 3.36 -9.24 -8.57
CA CYS A 74 4.27 -9.80 -7.56
C CYS A 74 4.46 -8.84 -6.38
N GLU A 75 5.07 -9.33 -5.32
CA GLU A 75 5.43 -8.54 -4.13
C GLU A 75 6.11 -7.20 -4.49
N GLY A 76 5.68 -6.12 -3.85
CA GLY A 76 6.15 -4.76 -4.09
C GLY A 76 5.60 -4.09 -5.35
N GLN A 77 4.71 -4.79 -6.08
CA GLN A 77 4.03 -4.24 -7.24
C GLN A 77 2.59 -3.79 -6.91
N MET A 78 2.09 -2.93 -7.75
CA MET A 78 0.72 -2.41 -7.72
C MET A 78 0.07 -2.58 -9.09
N LEU A 79 -1.23 -2.85 -9.04
CA LEU A 79 -2.15 -2.77 -10.18
C LEU A 79 -3.30 -1.83 -9.81
N ILE A 80 -3.67 -0.96 -10.73
CA ILE A 80 -4.84 -0.09 -10.60
C ILE A 80 -5.89 -0.51 -11.61
N VAL A 81 -7.07 -0.84 -11.14
CA VAL A 81 -8.20 -1.27 -11.96
C VAL A 81 -9.27 -0.17 -11.95
N PRO A 82 -9.66 0.37 -13.14
CA PRO A 82 -10.70 1.38 -13.22
C PRO A 82 -12.06 0.85 -12.74
N GLY A 83 -12.86 1.73 -12.17
CA GLY A 83 -14.24 1.41 -11.81
C GLY A 83 -15.04 0.86 -12.98
N GLY A 84 -15.96 -0.06 -12.71
CA GLY A 84 -16.76 -0.75 -13.72
C GLY A 84 -16.04 -1.88 -14.47
N THR A 85 -14.77 -2.13 -14.17
CA THR A 85 -13.99 -3.21 -14.80
C THR A 85 -14.07 -4.48 -13.97
N LEU A 86 -14.35 -5.63 -14.59
CA LEU A 86 -14.27 -6.93 -13.94
C LEU A 86 -12.82 -7.24 -13.56
N CYS A 87 -12.59 -7.66 -12.33
CA CYS A 87 -11.28 -8.11 -11.87
C CYS A 87 -11.42 -9.35 -10.99
N GLY A 88 -10.74 -10.42 -11.34
CA GLY A 88 -10.59 -11.63 -10.53
C GLY A 88 -9.13 -11.83 -10.16
N VAL A 89 -8.87 -12.64 -9.14
CA VAL A 89 -7.51 -12.89 -8.65
C VAL A 89 -7.33 -14.38 -8.43
N SER A 90 -6.22 -14.95 -8.92
CA SER A 90 -5.84 -16.33 -8.63
C SER A 90 -4.36 -16.43 -8.28
N THR A 91 -3.99 -17.47 -7.53
CA THR A 91 -2.59 -17.72 -7.20
C THR A 91 -2.28 -19.23 -7.15
N GLU A 92 -1.14 -19.61 -7.70
CA GLU A 92 -0.64 -21.00 -7.59
C GLU A 92 0.22 -21.21 -6.33
N LYS A 93 0.86 -20.15 -5.81
CA LYS A 93 1.87 -20.25 -4.73
C LYS A 93 1.44 -19.63 -3.41
N GLY A 94 0.40 -18.83 -3.43
CA GLY A 94 -0.06 -18.00 -2.32
C GLY A 94 0.18 -16.51 -2.55
N LEU A 95 -0.71 -15.70 -2.03
CA LEU A 95 -0.73 -14.27 -2.26
C LEU A 95 -1.31 -13.54 -1.04
N VAL A 96 -0.66 -12.44 -0.63
CA VAL A 96 -1.23 -11.47 0.29
C VAL A 96 -1.20 -10.10 -0.36
N TYR A 97 -2.35 -9.44 -0.44
CA TYR A 97 -2.44 -8.10 -1.00
C TYR A 97 -3.36 -7.18 -0.19
N THR A 98 -3.13 -5.89 -0.32
CA THR A 98 -4.01 -4.84 0.17
C THR A 98 -4.82 -4.32 -0.99
N GLU A 99 -6.14 -4.36 -0.86
CA GLU A 99 -7.07 -3.67 -1.73
C GLU A 99 -7.46 -2.34 -1.09
N VAL A 100 -7.40 -1.26 -1.88
CA VAL A 100 -7.88 0.07 -1.48
C VAL A 100 -8.91 0.52 -2.50
N ILE A 101 -10.12 0.79 -2.01
CA ILE A 101 -11.19 1.42 -2.79
C ILE A 101 -11.32 2.85 -2.27
N PRO A 102 -10.77 3.84 -2.97
CA PRO A 102 -10.68 5.21 -2.47
C PRO A 102 -12.03 5.95 -2.38
N GLY A 103 -13.08 5.34 -2.92
CA GLY A 103 -14.39 5.99 -3.02
C GLY A 103 -14.51 6.85 -4.28
N LYS A 104 -15.48 7.78 -4.25
CA LYS A 104 -15.77 8.64 -5.41
C LYS A 104 -14.75 9.76 -5.58
N ASP A 105 -14.75 10.35 -6.76
CA ASP A 105 -13.99 11.56 -7.10
C ASP A 105 -12.48 11.47 -6.82
N VAL A 106 -11.91 10.25 -7.00
CA VAL A 106 -10.47 10.05 -6.86
C VAL A 106 -9.71 10.66 -8.03
N GLU A 107 -8.77 11.54 -7.74
CA GLU A 107 -7.79 12.07 -8.69
C GLU A 107 -6.60 11.11 -8.78
N MET A 108 -6.38 10.57 -9.96
CA MET A 108 -5.24 9.70 -10.26
C MET A 108 -4.12 10.49 -10.91
N ASN A 109 -2.88 10.20 -10.52
CA ASN A 109 -1.73 10.80 -11.19
C ASN A 109 -1.64 10.32 -12.65
N ASN A 110 -1.50 11.25 -13.58
CA ASN A 110 -1.51 10.97 -15.02
C ASN A 110 -0.28 10.18 -15.53
N ILE A 111 0.79 10.07 -14.74
CA ILE A 111 1.95 9.22 -15.07
C ILE A 111 1.76 7.75 -14.61
N ILE A 112 0.75 7.49 -13.80
CA ILE A 112 0.35 6.15 -13.38
C ILE A 112 -0.79 5.70 -14.29
N LYS A 113 -0.55 4.63 -15.04
CA LYS A 113 -1.55 4.11 -15.96
C LYS A 113 -2.34 2.98 -15.31
N ALA A 114 -3.66 3.13 -15.29
CA ALA A 114 -4.55 2.04 -14.91
C ALA A 114 -4.45 0.88 -15.90
N GLY A 115 -4.60 -0.35 -15.41
CA GLY A 115 -4.44 -1.56 -16.22
C GLY A 115 -2.98 -1.98 -16.48
N GLU A 116 -1.98 -1.23 -15.97
CA GLU A 116 -0.57 -1.60 -16.06
C GLU A 116 -0.03 -1.98 -14.66
N VAL A 117 0.74 -3.07 -14.61
CA VAL A 117 1.46 -3.47 -13.40
C VAL A 117 2.75 -2.68 -13.29
N PHE A 118 3.05 -2.16 -12.11
CA PHE A 118 4.30 -1.45 -11.86
C PHE A 118 4.87 -1.73 -10.47
N LYS A 119 6.20 -1.71 -10.37
CA LYS A 119 6.90 -1.76 -9.08
C LYS A 119 6.79 -0.39 -8.41
N ILE A 120 6.27 -0.37 -7.19
CA ILE A 120 5.94 0.87 -6.46
C ILE A 120 7.22 1.70 -6.25
N ALA A 121 8.30 1.07 -5.80
CA ALA A 121 9.56 1.73 -5.51
C ALA A 121 10.22 2.39 -6.75
N ASP A 122 9.94 1.92 -7.96
CA ASP A 122 10.55 2.43 -9.19
C ASP A 122 9.89 3.74 -9.70
N LYS A 123 8.74 4.12 -9.12
CA LYS A 123 8.02 5.33 -9.54
C LYS A 123 8.65 6.64 -9.06
N VAL A 124 9.52 6.58 -8.05
CA VAL A 124 10.24 7.75 -7.54
C VAL A 124 11.74 7.48 -7.54
N PRO A 125 12.57 8.33 -8.19
CA PRO A 125 14.03 8.23 -8.12
C PRO A 125 14.55 8.81 -6.81
N TYR A 126 15.74 8.36 -6.38
CA TYR A 126 16.53 9.11 -5.40
C TYR A 126 17.11 10.36 -6.04
N LYS A 127 17.02 11.49 -5.36
CA LYS A 127 17.61 12.76 -5.77
C LYS A 127 18.48 13.32 -4.65
N GLN A 128 19.74 13.59 -4.96
CA GLN A 128 20.73 14.03 -3.98
C GLN A 128 20.22 15.20 -3.11
N GLY A 129 20.29 15.02 -1.79
CA GLY A 129 19.91 16.00 -0.78
C GLY A 129 18.43 16.37 -0.79
N SER A 130 17.57 15.53 -1.35
CA SER A 130 16.14 15.85 -1.52
C SER A 130 15.23 14.68 -1.14
N ILE A 131 14.00 15.01 -0.80
CA ILE A 131 12.88 14.07 -0.75
C ILE A 131 12.11 14.23 -2.07
N VAL A 132 11.87 13.11 -2.75
CA VAL A 132 11.02 13.06 -3.96
C VAL A 132 9.73 12.36 -3.60
N ASN A 133 8.59 12.97 -3.90
CA ASN A 133 7.28 12.39 -3.67
C ASN A 133 6.46 12.35 -4.96
N LEU A 134 5.58 11.37 -5.03
CA LEU A 134 4.61 11.16 -6.10
C LEU A 134 3.26 10.81 -5.48
N ASP A 135 2.29 11.68 -5.64
CA ASP A 135 0.91 11.39 -5.31
C ASP A 135 0.35 10.44 -6.40
N VAL A 136 -0.04 9.24 -6.01
CA VAL A 136 -0.58 8.21 -6.93
C VAL A 136 -2.08 8.38 -7.09
N ALA A 137 -2.78 8.53 -5.97
CA ALA A 137 -4.22 8.69 -5.90
C ALA A 137 -4.59 9.59 -4.71
N SER A 138 -5.55 10.47 -4.88
CA SER A 138 -6.06 11.30 -3.79
C SER A 138 -7.50 11.73 -4.01
N ASN A 139 -8.22 11.96 -2.92
CA ASN A 139 -9.48 12.68 -2.85
C ASN A 139 -9.60 13.36 -1.47
N GLU A 140 -10.76 13.87 -1.10
CA GLU A 140 -10.97 14.52 0.20
C GLU A 140 -10.77 13.58 1.41
N ASN A 141 -10.93 12.25 1.21
CA ASN A 141 -10.95 11.24 2.28
C ASN A 141 -9.68 10.39 2.34
N MET A 142 -8.85 10.39 1.32
CA MET A 142 -7.64 9.59 1.31
C MET A 142 -6.55 10.14 0.40
N LYS A 143 -5.30 9.73 0.69
CA LYS A 143 -4.14 9.99 -0.16
C LYS A 143 -3.22 8.77 -0.17
N TYR A 144 -2.80 8.34 -1.36
CA TYR A 144 -1.73 7.35 -1.53
C TYR A 144 -0.54 8.00 -2.20
N VAL A 145 0.60 8.02 -1.50
CA VAL A 145 1.82 8.73 -1.91
C VAL A 145 3.01 7.77 -1.89
N ILE A 146 3.91 7.89 -2.85
CA ILE A 146 5.21 7.22 -2.83
C ILE A 146 6.29 8.29 -2.55
N MET A 147 7.24 7.97 -1.68
CA MET A 147 8.30 8.89 -1.28
C MET A 147 9.67 8.22 -1.32
N ALA A 148 10.66 8.93 -1.84
CA ALA A 148 12.07 8.55 -1.81
C ALA A 148 12.88 9.59 -1.04
N PHE A 149 13.64 9.14 -0.08
CA PHE A 149 14.50 9.96 0.79
C PHE A 149 15.95 9.69 0.47
N ASP A 150 16.73 10.72 0.15
CA ASP A 150 18.19 10.59 0.08
C ASP A 150 18.80 10.62 1.49
N GLU A 151 20.04 10.17 1.60
CA GLU A 151 20.76 10.21 2.86
C GLU A 151 20.82 11.63 3.45
N GLY A 152 20.59 11.76 4.75
CA GLY A 152 20.56 13.04 5.46
C GLY A 152 19.29 13.88 5.28
N THR A 153 18.30 13.37 4.54
CA THR A 153 16.96 13.98 4.46
C THR A 153 16.00 13.35 5.48
N GLY A 154 14.83 13.92 5.67
CA GLY A 154 13.83 13.34 6.58
C GLY A 154 12.63 14.26 6.77
N LEU A 155 11.61 13.76 7.43
CA LEU A 155 10.45 14.54 7.86
C LEU A 155 10.61 14.87 9.34
N THR A 156 10.65 16.18 9.64
CA THR A 156 10.64 16.67 11.04
C THR A 156 9.32 16.32 11.74
N PRO A 157 9.27 16.34 13.08
CA PRO A 157 8.05 16.01 13.80
C PRO A 157 6.85 16.84 13.33
N HIS A 158 5.79 16.13 12.93
CA HIS A 158 4.52 16.68 12.44
C HIS A 158 3.39 15.71 12.76
N SER A 159 2.15 16.10 12.51
CA SER A 159 0.97 15.24 12.66
C SER A 159 0.12 15.26 11.38
N ALA A 160 -0.58 14.16 11.11
CA ALA A 160 -1.50 14.04 9.97
C ALA A 160 -2.96 14.05 10.45
N PRO A 161 -3.91 14.59 9.65
CA PRO A 161 -5.32 14.71 10.04
C PRO A 161 -6.11 13.40 9.96
N GLY A 162 -5.46 12.27 9.68
CA GLY A 162 -6.08 10.96 9.51
C GLY A 162 -5.21 9.83 10.02
N ASP A 163 -5.77 8.63 10.04
CA ASP A 163 -5.01 7.41 10.28
C ASP A 163 -4.19 7.05 9.07
N ALA A 164 -2.99 6.48 9.26
CA ALA A 164 -2.12 6.17 8.15
C ALA A 164 -1.37 4.85 8.31
N ILE A 165 -1.02 4.25 7.16
CA ILE A 165 -0.07 3.13 7.07
C ILE A 165 1.08 3.55 6.18
N VAL A 166 2.30 3.44 6.71
CA VAL A 166 3.54 3.46 5.95
C VAL A 166 3.91 2.04 5.57
N PHE A 167 4.26 1.84 4.30
CA PHE A 167 4.85 0.62 3.78
C PHE A 167 6.31 0.94 3.43
N ALA A 168 7.27 0.35 4.13
CA ALA A 168 8.67 0.50 3.80
C ALA A 168 9.01 -0.32 2.54
N LEU A 169 9.45 0.34 1.48
CA LEU A 169 9.68 -0.26 0.17
C LEU A 169 11.16 -0.63 -0.05
N GLU A 170 12.07 0.25 0.35
CA GLU A 170 13.52 0.07 0.22
C GLU A 170 14.24 0.72 1.38
N GLY A 171 15.33 0.08 1.83
CA GLY A 171 16.19 0.62 2.87
C GLY A 171 15.60 0.52 4.27
N LYS A 172 15.98 1.47 5.12
CA LYS A 172 15.62 1.52 6.53
C LYS A 172 15.45 2.96 7.01
N ALA A 173 14.53 3.17 7.94
CA ALA A 173 14.32 4.45 8.60
C ALA A 173 14.07 4.26 10.10
N VAL A 174 14.32 5.31 10.86
CA VAL A 174 13.82 5.45 12.23
C VAL A 174 12.56 6.30 12.18
N ILE A 175 11.46 5.74 12.66
CA ILE A 175 10.18 6.42 12.84
C ILE A 175 10.11 6.91 14.27
N GLY A 176 10.16 8.23 14.49
CA GLY A 176 9.79 8.80 15.77
C GLY A 176 8.27 8.87 15.87
N TYR A 177 7.68 8.32 16.93
CA TYR A 177 6.24 8.33 17.13
C TYR A 177 5.91 8.47 18.61
N GLU A 178 5.16 9.52 18.96
CA GLU A 178 4.73 9.79 20.35
C GLU A 178 5.89 9.72 21.37
N GLY A 179 7.06 10.26 21.01
CA GLY A 179 8.24 10.32 21.85
C GLY A 179 9.04 9.01 21.94
N GLN A 180 8.76 8.02 21.12
CA GLN A 180 9.51 6.77 21.01
C GLN A 180 10.04 6.59 19.59
N ASP A 181 11.20 5.95 19.47
CA ASP A 181 11.83 5.64 18.17
C ASP A 181 11.61 4.16 17.81
N TYR A 182 11.27 3.93 16.56
CA TYR A 182 11.01 2.62 16.00
C TYR A 182 11.84 2.43 14.73
N GLU A 183 12.61 1.36 14.66
CA GLU A 183 13.35 1.00 13.46
C GLU A 183 12.43 0.28 12.47
N LEU A 184 12.24 0.85 11.28
CA LEU A 184 11.39 0.31 10.22
C LEU A 184 12.26 -0.13 9.04
N ASN A 185 12.19 -1.41 8.67
CA ASN A 185 12.96 -2.03 7.59
C ASN A 185 12.07 -2.28 6.36
N ALA A 186 12.67 -2.38 5.19
CA ALA A 186 11.96 -2.76 3.96
C ALA A 186 11.13 -4.03 4.16
N GLY A 187 9.88 -4.02 3.65
CA GLY A 187 8.89 -5.08 3.83
C GLY A 187 8.06 -5.00 5.12
N GLU A 188 8.41 -4.10 6.04
CA GLU A 188 7.63 -3.81 7.23
C GLU A 188 6.69 -2.63 6.99
N SER A 189 5.67 -2.54 7.84
CA SER A 189 4.69 -1.45 7.83
C SER A 189 4.62 -0.79 9.21
N PHE A 190 4.26 0.50 9.24
CA PHE A 190 4.04 1.26 10.46
C PHE A 190 2.68 1.92 10.43
N ARG A 191 1.95 1.87 11.54
CA ARG A 191 0.64 2.50 11.67
C ARG A 191 0.74 3.78 12.51
N PHE A 192 0.21 4.87 11.98
CA PHE A 192 -0.01 6.13 12.68
C PHE A 192 -1.50 6.31 12.98
N ASP A 193 -1.82 6.71 14.20
CA ASP A 193 -3.16 7.15 14.54
C ASP A 193 -3.34 8.63 14.15
N LYS A 194 -4.57 9.03 13.88
CA LYS A 194 -4.95 10.41 13.57
C LYS A 194 -4.36 11.39 14.60
N ASN A 195 -3.71 12.44 14.10
CA ASN A 195 -3.03 13.48 14.89
C ASN A 195 -1.83 13.00 15.74
N GLY A 196 -1.40 11.74 15.62
CA GLY A 196 -0.19 11.24 16.28
C GLY A 196 1.05 12.00 15.78
N LEU A 197 1.88 12.50 16.73
CA LEU A 197 3.11 13.23 16.39
C LEU A 197 4.17 12.24 15.93
N HIS A 198 4.66 12.43 14.71
CA HIS A 198 5.62 11.51 14.10
C HIS A 198 6.67 12.20 13.24
N SER A 199 7.79 11.52 13.05
CA SER A 199 8.90 11.92 12.19
C SER A 199 9.43 10.71 11.42
N VAL A 200 10.17 10.96 10.33
CA VAL A 200 10.83 9.92 9.52
C VAL A 200 12.29 10.32 9.33
N THR A 201 13.21 9.52 9.83
CA THR A 201 14.65 9.72 9.71
C THR A 201 15.27 8.53 8.98
N PRO A 202 15.60 8.63 7.69
CA PRO A 202 16.26 7.57 6.94
C PRO A 202 17.63 7.20 7.52
N VAL A 203 17.97 5.92 7.45
CA VAL A 203 19.32 5.41 7.71
C VAL A 203 19.94 5.07 6.34
N GLY A 204 20.67 6.02 5.77
CA GLY A 204 21.06 6.02 4.37
C GLY A 204 19.88 6.41 3.46
N ARG A 205 19.69 5.72 2.34
CA ARG A 205 18.56 5.93 1.43
C ARG A 205 17.36 5.08 1.81
N PHE A 206 16.17 5.66 1.70
CA PHE A 206 14.93 5.00 2.08
C PHE A 206 13.80 5.33 1.10
N LYS A 207 12.94 4.33 0.79
CA LYS A 207 11.68 4.57 0.09
C LYS A 207 10.52 3.99 0.87
N MET A 208 9.43 4.71 0.86
CA MET A 208 8.16 4.26 1.43
C MET A 208 6.98 4.63 0.55
N SER A 209 5.85 3.97 0.74
CA SER A 209 4.56 4.51 0.37
C SER A 209 3.71 4.77 1.61
N LEU A 210 2.82 5.73 1.50
CA LEU A 210 1.93 6.17 2.57
C LEU A 210 0.49 6.09 2.08
N LEU A 211 -0.35 5.34 2.79
CA LEU A 211 -1.80 5.41 2.69
C LEU A 211 -2.31 6.22 3.89
N LEU A 212 -2.79 7.42 3.63
CA LEU A 212 -3.43 8.30 4.60
C LEU A 212 -4.95 8.27 4.37
N VAL A 213 -5.72 8.04 5.43
CA VAL A 213 -7.19 8.09 5.43
C VAL A 213 -7.64 9.21 6.35
N ILE A 214 -8.40 10.15 5.79
CA ILE A 214 -8.88 11.37 6.45
C ILE A 214 -10.37 11.19 6.73
N GLU A 215 -10.74 11.10 8.01
CA GLU A 215 -12.14 10.95 8.46
C GLU A 215 -12.51 11.99 9.53
#